data_8b7c2bf2b72aab86d1de8b02e5bbdc02
#
_entry.id   8b7c2bf2b72aab86d1de8b02e5bbdc02
#
_cell.length_a   1.000
_cell.length_b   1.000
_cell.length_c   1.000
_cell.angle_alpha   90.00
_cell.angle_beta   90.00
_cell.angle_gamma   90.00
#
_symmetry.space_group_name_H-M   'P 1'
#
loop_
_entity.id
_entity.type
_entity.pdbx_description
1 polymer ?
#
loop_
_entity_poly.entity_id
_entity_poly.type
_entity_poly.pdbx_seq_one_letter_code
_entity_poly.pdbx_strand_id
1 'polypeptide(L)'
;MTDSPGGVRVQLTGAVAEIALSGGPLNLVTKDLLRAFNRALGEVSANAQLRCVIVHGGDARAFCAGSDIREFAHLRHDASEHKILFEDMVLRALARVPAPTIAAIDGPALGGGLEIALACDLRVCRKGVALGLPESRLGGLAGSGSVRLTRLIGPARAKELLFTGDTIAADKALAWGLVNIVVDEGSALDGARGLAATIAKRGPLSNRFAKQLVDAAQDLPIDAALSMSTALQQQIYDSSDLREGMTAFFAKREPDFCGR
;
A
#
# COMPACT_ATOMS: atom_id res chain seq x y z
N MET A 1 3.89 8.80 19.27
CA MET A 1 3.98 9.29 17.88
C MET A 1 5.33 9.92 17.68
N THR A 2 6.09 9.48 16.70
CA THR A 2 7.33 10.15 16.31
C THR A 2 7.03 10.98 15.06
N ASP A 3 7.18 12.31 15.15
CA ASP A 3 7.10 13.20 14.00
C ASP A 3 8.44 13.14 13.24
N SER A 4 8.40 12.66 12.01
CA SER A 4 9.56 12.80 11.12
C SER A 4 9.52 14.18 10.45
N PRO A 5 10.63 14.95 10.48
CA PRO A 5 10.71 16.17 9.69
C PRO A 5 10.39 15.83 8.21
N GLY A 6 9.45 16.56 7.60
CA GLY A 6 9.07 16.34 6.20
C GLY A 6 7.66 15.80 5.98
N GLY A 7 6.82 15.70 7.00
CA GLY A 7 5.38 15.47 6.82
C GLY A 7 4.94 14.01 6.83
N VAL A 8 5.53 13.17 7.67
CA VAL A 8 5.05 11.80 7.95
C VAL A 8 5.10 11.54 9.45
N ARG A 9 4.03 10.97 10.00
CA ARG A 9 3.95 10.51 11.39
C ARG A 9 3.81 8.99 11.43
N VAL A 10 4.55 8.34 12.32
CA VAL A 10 4.44 6.89 12.56
C VAL A 10 3.89 6.65 13.95
N GLN A 11 2.89 5.80 14.04
CA GLN A 11 2.35 5.30 15.29
C GLN A 11 2.33 3.79 15.29
N LEU A 12 2.86 3.17 16.33
CA LEU A 12 2.80 1.74 16.53
C LEU A 12 1.79 1.41 17.63
N THR A 13 0.80 0.57 17.32
CA THR A 13 -0.20 0.08 18.27
C THR A 13 -0.17 -1.45 18.26
N GLY A 14 0.45 -2.04 19.27
CA GLY A 14 0.74 -3.47 19.27
C GLY A 14 1.63 -3.85 18.07
N ALA A 15 1.15 -4.72 17.22
CA ALA A 15 1.86 -5.20 16.04
C ALA A 15 1.42 -4.50 14.72
N VAL A 16 0.61 -3.44 14.81
CA VAL A 16 0.14 -2.66 13.66
C VAL A 16 0.81 -1.29 13.66
N ALA A 17 1.43 -0.93 12.55
CA ALA A 17 1.99 0.40 12.34
C ALA A 17 1.02 1.24 11.49
N GLU A 18 0.76 2.47 11.91
CA GLU A 18 0.05 3.48 11.12
C GLU A 18 1.07 4.52 10.64
N ILE A 19 1.08 4.78 9.35
CA ILE A 19 1.90 5.81 8.70
C ILE A 19 0.95 6.88 8.18
N ALA A 20 0.86 8.01 8.87
CA ALA A 20 0.06 9.16 8.47
C ALA A 20 0.88 10.09 7.58
N LEU A 21 0.38 10.36 6.38
CA LEU A 21 0.88 11.47 5.56
C LEU A 21 0.42 12.78 6.19
N SER A 22 1.34 13.71 6.41
CA SER A 22 1.09 15.01 7.04
C SER A 22 1.80 16.17 6.32
N GLY A 23 1.85 16.07 4.99
CA GLY A 23 2.45 17.07 4.09
C GLY A 23 1.56 18.26 3.77
N GLY A 24 0.71 18.68 4.71
CA GLY A 24 -0.24 19.78 4.55
C GLY A 24 -1.63 19.33 4.11
N PRO A 25 -2.55 20.27 3.79
CA PRO A 25 -3.99 19.99 3.63
C PRO A 25 -4.31 19.07 2.44
N LEU A 26 -3.42 18.89 1.50
CA LEU A 26 -3.57 18.02 0.32
C LEU A 26 -2.55 16.89 0.26
N ASN A 27 -1.63 16.80 1.22
CA ASN A 27 -0.57 15.80 1.25
C ASN A 27 0.17 15.64 -0.08
N LEU A 28 0.60 16.77 -0.69
CA LEU A 28 1.29 16.74 -1.97
C LEU A 28 2.58 15.95 -1.88
N VAL A 29 2.84 15.12 -2.88
CA VAL A 29 4.09 14.36 -2.99
C VAL A 29 5.21 15.34 -3.35
N THR A 30 6.01 15.67 -2.33
CA THR A 30 7.25 16.43 -2.42
C THR A 30 8.45 15.52 -2.16
N LYS A 31 9.65 15.99 -2.51
CA LYS A 31 10.90 15.25 -2.15
C LYS A 31 11.02 15.04 -0.66
N ASP A 32 10.60 16.01 0.15
CA ASP A 32 10.69 15.90 1.61
C ASP A 32 9.68 14.92 2.18
N LEU A 33 8.44 14.89 1.66
CA LEU A 33 7.46 13.85 1.99
C LEU A 33 8.01 12.47 1.64
N LEU A 34 8.56 12.29 0.44
CA LEU A 34 9.13 11.01 0.01
C LEU A 34 10.31 10.57 0.88
N ARG A 35 11.20 11.49 1.27
CA ARG A 35 12.32 11.20 2.19
C ARG A 35 11.82 10.76 3.57
N ALA A 36 10.82 11.47 4.11
CA ALA A 36 10.21 11.13 5.39
C ALA A 36 9.50 9.78 5.31
N PHE A 37 8.76 9.54 4.23
CA PHE A 37 8.05 8.29 3.99
C PHE A 37 9.02 7.11 3.84
N ASN A 38 10.12 7.28 3.10
CA ASN A 38 11.15 6.26 2.96
C ASN A 38 11.79 5.88 4.30
N ARG A 39 12.08 6.89 5.17
CA ARG A 39 12.58 6.62 6.53
C ARG A 39 11.56 5.83 7.35
N ALA A 40 10.29 6.25 7.33
CA ALA A 40 9.21 5.55 8.02
C ALA A 40 9.07 4.09 7.57
N LEU A 41 9.15 3.84 6.26
CA LEU A 41 9.12 2.48 5.70
C LEU A 41 10.31 1.63 6.18
N GLY A 42 11.51 2.21 6.26
CA GLY A 42 12.69 1.55 6.82
C GLY A 42 12.50 1.17 8.29
N GLU A 43 12.00 2.11 9.10
CA GLU A 43 11.74 1.91 10.54
C GLU A 43 10.70 0.79 10.78
N VAL A 44 9.55 0.84 10.09
CA VAL A 44 8.51 -0.18 10.27
C VAL A 44 8.94 -1.55 9.73
N SER A 45 9.69 -1.59 8.63
CA SER A 45 10.18 -2.85 8.04
C SER A 45 11.22 -3.56 8.91
N ALA A 46 11.96 -2.82 9.73
CA ALA A 46 12.94 -3.36 10.68
C ALA A 46 12.29 -3.97 11.94
N ASN A 47 10.99 -3.72 12.17
CA ASN A 47 10.30 -4.25 13.33
C ASN A 47 9.88 -5.71 13.11
N ALA A 48 10.57 -6.63 13.79
CA ALA A 48 10.28 -8.07 13.71
C ALA A 48 8.87 -8.48 14.21
N GLN A 49 8.23 -7.64 15.03
CA GLN A 49 6.89 -7.88 15.54
C GLN A 49 5.79 -7.32 14.64
N LEU A 50 6.16 -6.66 13.54
CA LEU A 50 5.18 -6.05 12.63
C LEU A 50 4.28 -7.10 11.98
N ARG A 51 2.96 -6.86 12.04
CA ARG A 51 1.93 -7.73 11.45
C ARG A 51 1.17 -7.07 10.32
N CYS A 52 1.03 -5.75 10.36
CA CYS A 52 0.32 -4.99 9.33
C CYS A 52 0.78 -3.53 9.35
N VAL A 53 0.73 -2.86 8.20
CA VAL A 53 0.94 -1.41 8.06
C VAL A 53 -0.29 -0.77 7.46
N ILE A 54 -0.75 0.33 8.03
CA ILE A 54 -1.80 1.18 7.46
C ILE A 54 -1.15 2.49 7.01
N VAL A 55 -1.35 2.87 5.76
CA VAL A 55 -0.97 4.19 5.22
C VAL A 55 -2.24 5.01 5.05
N HIS A 56 -2.27 6.23 5.60
CA HIS A 56 -3.46 7.08 5.55
C HIS A 56 -3.12 8.57 5.44
N GLY A 57 -4.10 9.38 5.08
CA GLY A 57 -3.92 10.83 4.85
C GLY A 57 -3.84 11.69 6.13
N GLY A 58 -3.87 11.09 7.33
CA GLY A 58 -3.93 11.85 8.58
C GLY A 58 -5.16 12.75 8.65
N ASP A 59 -4.96 13.99 9.16
CA ASP A 59 -6.02 15.00 9.31
C ASP A 59 -6.25 15.84 8.03
N ALA A 60 -5.58 15.49 6.91
CA ALA A 60 -5.68 16.23 5.66
C ALA A 60 -7.01 15.98 4.96
N ARG A 61 -7.40 16.93 4.09
CA ARG A 61 -8.62 16.83 3.27
C ARG A 61 -8.51 15.79 2.15
N ALA A 62 -7.30 15.40 1.79
CA ALA A 62 -7.00 14.38 0.80
C ALA A 62 -6.16 13.26 1.43
N PHE A 63 -6.31 12.03 0.95
CA PHE A 63 -5.30 11.02 1.19
C PHE A 63 -3.95 11.52 0.66
N CYS A 64 -3.92 11.87 -0.63
CA CYS A 64 -2.84 12.59 -1.28
C CYS A 64 -3.34 13.05 -2.66
N ALA A 65 -3.22 14.34 -2.97
CA ALA A 65 -3.73 14.93 -4.21
C ALA A 65 -2.73 14.89 -5.37
N GLY A 66 -1.63 14.16 -5.24
CA GLY A 66 -0.62 13.98 -6.27
C GLY A 66 0.66 14.76 -6.04
N SER A 67 1.55 14.73 -7.02
CA SER A 67 2.85 15.38 -6.95
C SER A 67 2.72 16.91 -6.94
N ASP A 68 3.60 17.59 -6.20
CA ASP A 68 3.70 19.03 -6.27
C ASP A 68 4.31 19.45 -7.62
N ILE A 69 3.46 19.95 -8.52
CA ILE A 69 3.86 20.34 -9.88
C ILE A 69 4.93 21.44 -9.88
N ARG A 70 5.05 22.23 -8.80
CA ARG A 70 6.05 23.29 -8.68
C ARG A 70 7.46 22.71 -8.57
N GLU A 71 7.62 21.53 -7.95
CA GLU A 71 8.93 20.88 -7.80
C GLU A 71 9.48 20.34 -9.13
N PHE A 72 8.61 19.98 -10.08
CA PHE A 72 9.07 19.43 -11.35
C PHE A 72 8.80 20.33 -12.57
N ALA A 73 8.22 21.50 -12.39
CA ALA A 73 8.03 22.47 -13.49
C ALA A 73 9.33 22.85 -14.21
N HIS A 74 10.44 22.78 -13.49
CA HIS A 74 11.78 23.13 -14.01
C HIS A 74 12.60 21.92 -14.47
N LEU A 75 12.16 20.70 -14.14
CA LEU A 75 12.86 19.48 -14.58
C LEU A 75 12.71 19.28 -16.09
N ARG A 76 13.79 18.79 -16.72
CA ARG A 76 13.88 18.51 -18.15
C ARG A 76 14.51 17.11 -18.35
N HIS A 77 15.64 17.06 -19.05
CA HIS A 77 16.39 15.83 -19.34
C HIS A 77 16.94 15.12 -18.09
N ASP A 78 17.03 15.81 -16.97
CA ASP A 78 17.52 15.32 -15.66
C ASP A 78 16.40 14.86 -14.72
N ALA A 79 15.14 14.83 -15.18
CA ALA A 79 13.98 14.44 -14.38
C ALA A 79 14.11 13.04 -13.78
N SER A 80 14.73 12.10 -14.51
CA SER A 80 14.95 10.74 -14.01
C SER A 80 15.80 10.72 -12.75
N GLU A 81 16.90 11.45 -12.72
CA GLU A 81 17.82 11.49 -11.58
C GLU A 81 17.23 12.24 -10.38
N HIS A 82 16.57 13.37 -10.65
CA HIS A 82 16.14 14.28 -9.60
C HIS A 82 14.78 13.95 -8.99
N LYS A 83 13.94 13.14 -9.66
CA LYS A 83 12.59 12.82 -9.19
C LYS A 83 12.22 11.35 -9.41
N ILE A 84 12.15 10.89 -10.66
CA ILE A 84 11.45 9.66 -11.04
C ILE A 84 12.05 8.43 -10.36
N LEU A 85 13.38 8.27 -10.37
CA LEU A 85 14.06 7.11 -9.78
C LEU A 85 13.87 7.05 -8.27
N PHE A 86 13.90 8.18 -7.57
CA PHE A 86 13.70 8.23 -6.13
C PHE A 86 12.24 7.90 -5.75
N GLU A 87 11.27 8.47 -6.47
CA GLU A 87 9.85 8.18 -6.27
C GLU A 87 9.54 6.69 -6.49
N ASP A 88 10.02 6.11 -7.61
CA ASP A 88 9.87 4.69 -7.89
C ASP A 88 10.55 3.80 -6.83
N MET A 89 11.74 4.18 -6.35
CA MET A 89 12.42 3.48 -5.26
C MET A 89 11.56 3.44 -3.99
N VAL A 90 10.95 4.56 -3.60
CA VAL A 90 10.11 4.64 -2.40
C VAL A 90 8.84 3.81 -2.56
N LEU A 91 8.19 3.86 -3.72
CA LEU A 91 7.00 3.04 -4.00
C LEU A 91 7.31 1.54 -4.05
N ARG A 92 8.50 1.16 -4.55
CA ARG A 92 8.98 -0.23 -4.46
C ARG A 92 9.28 -0.64 -3.01
N ALA A 93 9.84 0.26 -2.20
CA ALA A 93 10.07 -0.02 -0.78
C ALA A 93 8.75 -0.27 -0.04
N LEU A 94 7.70 0.52 -0.31
CA LEU A 94 6.36 0.30 0.24
C LEU A 94 5.80 -1.07 -0.18
N ALA A 95 5.86 -1.41 -1.45
CA ALA A 95 5.36 -2.69 -1.96
C ALA A 95 6.10 -3.90 -1.35
N ARG A 96 7.38 -3.71 -0.98
CA ARG A 96 8.24 -4.76 -0.40
C ARG A 96 8.25 -4.81 1.13
N VAL A 97 7.44 -4.00 1.81
CA VAL A 97 7.25 -4.14 3.27
C VAL A 97 6.88 -5.59 3.57
N PRO A 98 7.58 -6.28 4.50
CA PRO A 98 7.37 -7.71 4.72
C PRO A 98 5.98 -8.08 5.24
N ALA A 99 5.33 -7.17 5.94
CA ALA A 99 3.96 -7.33 6.44
C ALA A 99 2.93 -6.82 5.42
N PRO A 100 1.67 -7.30 5.44
CA PRO A 100 0.58 -6.73 4.67
C PRO A 100 0.42 -5.23 4.88
N THR A 101 0.15 -4.50 3.80
CA THR A 101 -0.02 -3.05 3.78
C THR A 101 -1.42 -2.66 3.31
N ILE A 102 -2.05 -1.69 3.98
CA ILE A 102 -3.41 -1.22 3.68
C ILE A 102 -3.36 0.30 3.45
N ALA A 103 -3.83 0.77 2.31
CA ALA A 103 -4.13 2.18 2.12
C ALA A 103 -5.54 2.49 2.64
N ALA A 104 -5.66 3.38 3.62
CA ALA A 104 -6.92 3.89 4.15
C ALA A 104 -7.21 5.27 3.55
N ILE A 105 -8.19 5.33 2.65
CA ILE A 105 -8.42 6.45 1.74
C ILE A 105 -9.70 7.19 2.13
N ASP A 106 -9.57 8.21 3.00
CA ASP A 106 -10.69 9.03 3.49
C ASP A 106 -10.95 10.29 2.65
N GLY A 107 -10.04 10.66 1.79
CA GLY A 107 -10.14 11.79 0.87
C GLY A 107 -9.54 11.47 -0.49
N PRO A 108 -9.60 12.38 -1.47
CA PRO A 108 -9.10 12.13 -2.82
C PRO A 108 -7.70 11.53 -2.86
N ALA A 109 -7.51 10.51 -3.69
CA ALA A 109 -6.21 9.92 -4.01
C ALA A 109 -5.97 10.06 -5.52
N LEU A 110 -5.14 11.04 -5.90
CA LEU A 110 -4.94 11.45 -7.29
C LEU A 110 -3.46 11.39 -7.66
N GLY A 111 -3.17 11.01 -8.90
CA GLY A 111 -1.82 10.98 -9.41
C GLY A 111 -0.87 10.19 -8.51
N GLY A 112 0.26 10.76 -8.12
CA GLY A 112 1.22 10.16 -7.18
C GLY A 112 0.58 9.69 -5.87
N GLY A 113 -0.56 10.29 -5.45
CA GLY A 113 -1.33 9.82 -4.29
C GLY A 113 -2.01 8.49 -4.55
N LEU A 114 -2.60 8.29 -5.71
CA LEU A 114 -3.11 6.98 -6.10
C LEU A 114 -1.96 5.98 -6.32
N GLU A 115 -0.82 6.41 -6.81
CA GLU A 115 0.37 5.55 -6.95
C GLU A 115 0.84 5.00 -5.61
N ILE A 116 0.84 5.82 -4.54
CA ILE A 116 1.09 5.35 -3.16
C ILE A 116 0.06 4.29 -2.75
N ALA A 117 -1.22 4.54 -2.97
CA ALA A 117 -2.27 3.58 -2.64
C ALA A 117 -2.17 2.27 -3.44
N LEU A 118 -1.75 2.35 -4.72
CA LEU A 118 -1.51 1.20 -5.60
C LEU A 118 -0.26 0.39 -5.20
N ALA A 119 0.67 0.98 -4.47
CA ALA A 119 1.83 0.29 -3.94
C ALA A 119 1.55 -0.43 -2.62
N CYS A 120 0.41 -0.20 -1.97
CA CYS A 120 -0.09 -1.02 -0.87
C CYS A 120 -0.75 -2.29 -1.39
N ASP A 121 -0.81 -3.34 -0.54
CA ASP A 121 -1.46 -4.61 -0.91
C ASP A 121 -2.98 -4.44 -1.01
N LEU A 122 -3.59 -3.76 -0.05
CA LEU A 122 -5.03 -3.58 0.06
C LEU A 122 -5.41 -2.10 0.13
N ARG A 123 -6.62 -1.78 -0.29
CA ARG A 123 -7.20 -0.42 -0.28
C ARG A 123 -8.59 -0.45 0.33
N VAL A 124 -8.75 0.28 1.42
CA VAL A 124 -10.03 0.59 2.06
C VAL A 124 -10.35 2.05 1.77
N CYS A 125 -11.52 2.32 1.23
CA CYS A 125 -11.89 3.64 0.75
C CYS A 125 -13.21 4.10 1.38
N ARG A 126 -13.30 5.36 1.77
CA ARG A 126 -14.57 5.95 2.17
C ARG A 126 -15.44 6.17 0.93
N LYS A 127 -16.74 5.94 1.05
CA LYS A 127 -17.73 6.19 -0.01
C LYS A 127 -17.64 7.62 -0.57
N GLY A 128 -17.80 7.73 -1.86
CA GLY A 128 -17.81 9.03 -2.57
C GLY A 128 -16.43 9.64 -2.80
N VAL A 129 -15.34 9.01 -2.32
CA VAL A 129 -13.98 9.51 -2.56
C VAL A 129 -13.59 9.34 -4.04
N ALA A 130 -12.90 10.35 -4.59
CA ALA A 130 -12.41 10.35 -5.96
C ALA A 130 -11.01 9.71 -6.05
N LEU A 131 -10.84 8.81 -7.02
CA LEU A 131 -9.60 8.11 -7.33
C LEU A 131 -9.27 8.30 -8.81
N GLY A 132 -8.01 8.60 -9.17
CA GLY A 132 -7.63 8.76 -10.57
C GLY A 132 -6.16 9.08 -10.80
N LEU A 133 -5.76 9.00 -12.06
CA LEU A 133 -4.42 9.34 -12.56
C LEU A 133 -4.54 10.44 -13.63
N PRO A 134 -4.69 11.72 -13.22
CA PRO A 134 -5.02 12.82 -14.12
C PRO A 134 -3.82 13.44 -14.84
N GLU A 135 -2.66 12.79 -14.84
CA GLU A 135 -1.40 13.33 -15.38
C GLU A 135 -1.52 13.73 -16.85
N SER A 136 -2.31 13.00 -17.65
CA SER A 136 -2.53 13.30 -19.07
C SER A 136 -3.16 14.68 -19.31
N ARG A 137 -3.92 15.23 -18.34
CA ARG A 137 -4.47 16.59 -18.41
C ARG A 137 -3.40 17.68 -18.40
N LEU A 138 -2.20 17.35 -17.89
CA LEU A 138 -1.05 18.22 -17.87
C LEU A 138 0.00 17.84 -18.93
N GLY A 139 -0.31 16.86 -19.81
CA GLY A 139 0.66 16.28 -20.73
C GLY A 139 1.71 15.40 -20.03
N GLY A 140 1.45 15.02 -18.79
CA GLY A 140 2.31 14.13 -17.99
C GLY A 140 1.95 12.66 -18.14
N LEU A 141 2.69 11.80 -17.46
CA LEU A 141 2.52 10.36 -17.43
C LEU A 141 2.55 9.84 -15.98
N ALA A 142 1.56 9.07 -15.59
CA ALA A 142 1.56 8.30 -14.36
C ALA A 142 2.45 7.06 -14.54
N GLY A 143 3.72 7.12 -14.17
CA GLY A 143 4.69 6.07 -14.45
C GLY A 143 4.39 4.76 -13.75
N SER A 144 4.59 4.72 -12.45
CA SER A 144 4.28 3.56 -11.59
C SER A 144 2.78 3.23 -11.62
N GLY A 145 1.93 4.26 -11.64
CA GLY A 145 0.47 4.15 -11.70
C GLY A 145 -0.01 3.37 -12.93
N SER A 146 0.52 3.66 -14.11
CA SER A 146 0.15 2.95 -15.35
C SER A 146 0.39 1.45 -15.25
N VAL A 147 1.53 1.04 -14.69
CA VAL A 147 1.90 -0.38 -14.55
C VAL A 147 1.03 -1.07 -13.50
N ARG A 148 0.95 -0.51 -12.28
CA ARG A 148 0.24 -1.11 -11.15
C ARG A 148 -1.27 -1.15 -11.38
N LEU A 149 -1.85 -0.06 -11.90
CA LEU A 149 -3.27 0.02 -12.22
C LEU A 149 -3.68 -1.04 -13.24
N THR A 150 -2.88 -1.20 -14.31
CA THR A 150 -3.15 -2.20 -15.36
C THR A 150 -3.20 -3.62 -14.80
N ARG A 151 -2.33 -3.96 -13.86
CA ARG A 151 -2.31 -5.28 -13.23
C ARG A 151 -3.53 -5.54 -12.34
N LEU A 152 -4.10 -4.49 -11.74
CA LEU A 152 -5.28 -4.61 -10.86
C LEU A 152 -6.59 -4.67 -11.63
N ILE A 153 -6.81 -3.76 -12.59
CA ILE A 153 -8.13 -3.60 -13.23
C ILE A 153 -8.17 -3.97 -14.71
N GLY A 154 -7.05 -4.45 -15.22
CA GLY A 154 -6.89 -4.83 -16.63
C GLY A 154 -6.65 -3.64 -17.57
N PRO A 155 -6.16 -3.90 -18.80
CA PRO A 155 -5.66 -2.85 -19.68
C PRO A 155 -6.76 -1.91 -20.22
N ALA A 156 -7.98 -2.37 -20.42
CA ALA A 156 -9.04 -1.52 -20.98
C ALA A 156 -9.46 -0.43 -20.00
N ARG A 157 -9.75 -0.79 -18.73
CA ARG A 157 -10.13 0.15 -17.66
C ARG A 157 -8.98 1.08 -17.27
N ALA A 158 -7.74 0.56 -17.25
CA ALA A 158 -6.56 1.37 -17.02
C ALA A 158 -6.39 2.44 -18.11
N LYS A 159 -6.51 2.08 -19.40
CA LYS A 159 -6.47 3.02 -20.52
C LYS A 159 -7.57 4.06 -20.46
N GLU A 160 -8.81 3.68 -20.08
CA GLU A 160 -9.90 4.64 -19.87
C GLU A 160 -9.47 5.76 -18.92
N LEU A 161 -8.99 5.41 -17.71
CA LEU A 161 -8.57 6.41 -16.72
C LEU A 161 -7.34 7.21 -17.15
N LEU A 162 -6.33 6.55 -17.72
CA LEU A 162 -5.08 7.19 -18.11
C LEU A 162 -5.25 8.14 -19.30
N PHE A 163 -6.07 7.78 -20.30
CA PHE A 163 -6.25 8.58 -21.50
C PHE A 163 -7.15 9.78 -21.26
N THR A 164 -8.21 9.60 -20.45
CA THR A 164 -9.12 10.69 -20.13
C THR A 164 -8.59 11.59 -19.02
N GLY A 165 -7.77 11.04 -18.14
CA GLY A 165 -7.37 11.68 -16.89
C GLY A 165 -8.55 11.88 -15.93
N ASP A 166 -9.66 11.18 -16.14
CA ASP A 166 -10.85 11.28 -15.28
C ASP A 166 -10.64 10.57 -13.95
N THR A 167 -11.49 10.91 -12.98
CA THR A 167 -11.57 10.25 -11.69
C THR A 167 -12.78 9.34 -11.62
N ILE A 168 -12.69 8.28 -10.84
CA ILE A 168 -13.84 7.43 -10.51
C ILE A 168 -14.14 7.49 -9.02
N ALA A 169 -15.41 7.33 -8.67
CA ALA A 169 -15.82 7.22 -7.27
C ALA A 169 -15.48 5.84 -6.69
N ALA A 170 -15.41 5.75 -5.37
CA ALA A 170 -15.07 4.55 -4.63
C ALA A 170 -15.92 3.33 -5.04
N ASP A 171 -17.22 3.49 -5.26
CA ASP A 171 -18.13 2.39 -5.67
C ASP A 171 -17.76 1.82 -7.06
N LYS A 172 -17.45 2.68 -8.03
CA LYS A 172 -16.96 2.24 -9.35
C LYS A 172 -15.59 1.58 -9.21
N ALA A 173 -14.73 2.10 -8.34
CA ALA A 173 -13.42 1.53 -8.06
C ALA A 173 -13.51 0.13 -7.43
N LEU A 174 -14.48 -0.08 -6.51
CA LEU A 174 -14.79 -1.41 -5.96
C LEU A 174 -15.26 -2.38 -7.04
N ALA A 175 -16.22 -1.96 -7.86
CA ALA A 175 -16.75 -2.77 -8.97
C ALA A 175 -15.66 -3.16 -10.01
N TRP A 176 -14.61 -2.36 -10.12
CA TRP A 176 -13.49 -2.63 -11.01
C TRP A 176 -12.36 -3.45 -10.37
N GLY A 177 -12.40 -3.67 -9.06
CA GLY A 177 -11.35 -4.37 -8.31
C GLY A 177 -10.15 -3.48 -7.95
N LEU A 178 -10.28 -2.15 -8.14
CA LEU A 178 -9.26 -1.19 -7.72
C LEU A 178 -9.22 -1.02 -6.19
N VAL A 179 -10.37 -1.14 -5.53
CA VAL A 179 -10.55 -1.03 -4.08
C VAL A 179 -11.11 -2.34 -3.54
N ASN A 180 -10.68 -2.75 -2.35
CA ASN A 180 -11.09 -4.00 -1.71
C ASN A 180 -12.36 -3.81 -0.86
N ILE A 181 -12.49 -2.66 -0.18
CA ILE A 181 -13.59 -2.36 0.73
C ILE A 181 -13.98 -0.90 0.56
N VAL A 182 -15.27 -0.63 0.45
CA VAL A 182 -15.85 0.71 0.58
C VAL A 182 -16.60 0.79 1.90
N VAL A 183 -16.31 1.83 2.68
CA VAL A 183 -16.95 2.12 3.96
C VAL A 183 -18.05 3.16 3.73
N ASP A 184 -19.28 2.78 4.00
CA ASP A 184 -20.46 3.65 3.82
C ASP A 184 -20.58 4.70 4.92
N GLU A 185 -20.31 4.30 6.17
CA GLU A 185 -20.38 5.14 7.36
C GLU A 185 -19.07 5.08 8.14
N GLY A 186 -18.64 6.21 8.71
CA GLY A 186 -17.37 6.31 9.43
C GLY A 186 -16.18 6.62 8.51
N SER A 187 -14.99 6.23 8.93
CA SER A 187 -13.75 6.49 8.21
C SER A 187 -13.17 5.23 7.56
N ALA A 188 -12.48 5.40 6.42
CA ALA A 188 -11.69 4.32 5.83
C ALA A 188 -10.58 3.85 6.78
N LEU A 189 -10.06 4.76 7.61
CA LEU A 189 -9.06 4.41 8.62
C LEU A 189 -9.60 3.42 9.65
N ASP A 190 -10.83 3.59 10.13
CA ASP A 190 -11.43 2.64 11.08
C ASP A 190 -11.72 1.29 10.43
N GLY A 191 -12.18 1.29 9.17
CA GLY A 191 -12.31 0.08 8.37
C GLY A 191 -10.97 -0.65 8.18
N ALA A 192 -9.91 0.09 7.90
CA ALA A 192 -8.56 -0.44 7.75
C ALA A 192 -8.01 -1.00 9.08
N ARG A 193 -8.29 -0.34 10.21
CA ARG A 193 -7.94 -0.83 11.55
C ARG A 193 -8.62 -2.17 11.87
N GLY A 194 -9.91 -2.29 11.54
CA GLY A 194 -10.65 -3.56 11.69
C GLY A 194 -10.04 -4.69 10.86
N LEU A 195 -9.69 -4.40 9.60
CA LEU A 195 -9.02 -5.36 8.73
C LEU A 195 -7.61 -5.72 9.24
N ALA A 196 -6.82 -4.72 9.65
CA ALA A 196 -5.49 -4.92 10.22
C ALA A 196 -5.52 -5.75 11.51
N ALA A 197 -6.50 -5.52 12.38
CA ALA A 197 -6.72 -6.32 13.59
C ALA A 197 -7.01 -7.79 13.26
N THR A 198 -7.75 -8.05 12.19
CA THR A 198 -8.00 -9.42 11.69
C THR A 198 -6.71 -10.05 11.15
N ILE A 199 -5.95 -9.31 10.33
CA ILE A 199 -4.68 -9.76 9.76
C ILE A 199 -3.65 -10.05 10.87
N ALA A 200 -3.56 -9.18 11.88
CA ALA A 200 -2.61 -9.30 12.97
C ALA A 200 -2.80 -10.56 13.84
N LYS A 201 -3.99 -11.14 13.84
CA LYS A 201 -4.30 -12.42 14.51
C LYS A 201 -3.87 -13.65 13.70
N ARG A 202 -3.42 -13.50 12.48
CA ARG A 202 -3.02 -14.62 11.60
C ARG A 202 -1.52 -14.86 11.68
N GLY A 203 -1.08 -16.05 11.24
CA GLY A 203 0.33 -16.41 11.21
C GLY A 203 1.15 -15.44 10.34
N PRO A 204 2.13 -14.74 10.91
CA PRO A 204 2.85 -13.69 10.17
C PRO A 204 3.73 -14.23 9.06
N LEU A 205 4.32 -15.42 9.22
CA LEU A 205 5.05 -16.08 8.14
C LEU A 205 4.11 -16.43 6.98
N SER A 206 2.90 -16.94 7.29
CA SER A 206 1.90 -17.26 6.27
C SER A 206 1.51 -16.03 5.46
N ASN A 207 1.25 -14.90 6.12
CA ASN A 207 0.92 -13.65 5.43
C ASN A 207 2.09 -13.12 4.59
N ARG A 208 3.31 -13.15 5.13
CA ARG A 208 4.52 -12.74 4.40
C ARG A 208 4.74 -13.59 3.15
N PHE A 209 4.65 -14.90 3.27
CA PHE A 209 4.89 -15.82 2.15
C PHE A 209 3.74 -15.79 1.14
N ALA A 210 2.49 -15.62 1.59
CA ALA A 210 1.36 -15.41 0.69
C ALA A 210 1.55 -14.14 -0.16
N LYS A 211 1.97 -13.03 0.45
CA LYS A 211 2.30 -11.80 -0.28
C LYS A 211 3.39 -12.05 -1.33
N GLN A 212 4.51 -12.69 -0.94
CA GLN A 212 5.60 -13.02 -1.88
C GLN A 212 5.13 -13.88 -3.06
N LEU A 213 4.27 -14.88 -2.80
CA LEU A 213 3.75 -15.76 -3.84
C LEU A 213 2.79 -15.04 -4.77
N VAL A 214 1.89 -14.21 -4.23
CA VAL A 214 0.94 -13.43 -5.03
C VAL A 214 1.68 -12.44 -5.94
N ASP A 215 2.70 -11.75 -5.41
CA ASP A 215 3.52 -10.84 -6.19
C ASP A 215 4.31 -11.61 -7.28
N ALA A 216 4.95 -12.71 -6.91
CA ALA A 216 5.72 -13.53 -7.83
C ALA A 216 4.87 -14.16 -8.95
N ALA A 217 3.62 -14.55 -8.64
CA ALA A 217 2.70 -15.16 -9.62
C ALA A 217 2.34 -14.23 -10.79
N GLN A 218 2.54 -12.92 -10.63
CA GLN A 218 2.31 -11.96 -11.71
C GLN A 218 3.50 -11.82 -12.67
N ASP A 219 4.69 -12.25 -12.25
CA ASP A 219 5.94 -12.02 -12.98
C ASP A 219 6.62 -13.31 -13.43
N LEU A 220 6.40 -14.42 -12.70
CA LEU A 220 7.06 -15.69 -12.98
C LEU A 220 6.22 -16.62 -13.85
N PRO A 221 6.85 -17.47 -14.68
CA PRO A 221 6.19 -18.65 -15.25
C PRO A 221 5.60 -19.53 -14.16
N ILE A 222 4.46 -20.17 -14.43
CA ILE A 222 3.71 -20.95 -13.43
C ILE A 222 4.55 -21.99 -12.69
N ASP A 223 5.40 -22.73 -13.40
CA ASP A 223 6.24 -23.79 -12.79
C ASP A 223 7.28 -23.21 -11.84
N ALA A 224 7.83 -22.02 -12.14
CA ALA A 224 8.77 -21.34 -11.26
C ALA A 224 8.05 -20.81 -9.99
N ALA A 225 6.85 -20.24 -10.13
CA ALA A 225 6.04 -19.81 -9.01
C ALA A 225 5.62 -20.99 -8.11
N LEU A 226 5.24 -22.14 -8.68
CA LEU A 226 4.91 -23.35 -7.94
C LEU A 226 6.12 -23.94 -7.22
N SER A 227 7.31 -23.92 -7.84
CA SER A 227 8.55 -24.33 -7.18
C SER A 227 8.87 -23.45 -5.98
N MET A 228 8.71 -22.12 -6.11
CA MET A 228 8.83 -21.17 -5.00
C MET A 228 7.80 -21.46 -3.90
N SER A 229 6.55 -21.77 -4.28
CA SER A 229 5.48 -22.13 -3.33
C SER A 229 5.87 -23.37 -2.49
N THR A 230 6.41 -24.40 -3.11
CA THR A 230 6.88 -25.61 -2.41
C THR A 230 7.95 -25.28 -1.38
N ALA A 231 8.93 -24.45 -1.74
CA ALA A 231 10.01 -24.06 -0.83
C ALA A 231 9.50 -23.23 0.36
N LEU A 232 8.56 -22.29 0.12
CA LEU A 232 7.97 -21.47 1.19
C LEU A 232 7.04 -22.30 2.09
N GLN A 233 6.29 -23.26 1.53
CA GLN A 233 5.48 -24.19 2.32
C GLN A 233 6.34 -25.04 3.25
N GLN A 234 7.50 -25.53 2.79
CA GLN A 234 8.42 -26.26 3.66
C GLN A 234 8.83 -25.41 4.88
N GLN A 235 9.15 -24.12 4.68
CA GLN A 235 9.47 -23.22 5.79
C GLN A 235 8.29 -23.04 6.77
N ILE A 236 7.04 -23.03 6.27
CA ILE A 236 5.86 -23.02 7.14
C ILE A 236 5.76 -24.31 7.96
N TYR A 237 5.98 -25.47 7.35
CA TYR A 237 5.96 -26.76 8.07
C TYR A 237 7.03 -26.87 9.14
N ASP A 238 8.18 -26.24 8.94
CA ASP A 238 9.30 -26.19 9.90
C ASP A 238 9.06 -25.16 11.03
N SER A 239 8.10 -24.22 10.86
CA SER A 239 7.87 -23.13 11.78
C SER A 239 7.23 -23.56 13.11
N SER A 240 7.50 -22.80 14.18
CA SER A 240 6.78 -22.93 15.45
C SER A 240 5.33 -22.46 15.35
N ASP A 241 5.05 -21.50 14.46
CA ASP A 241 3.71 -20.96 14.26
C ASP A 241 2.73 -22.01 13.74
N LEU A 242 3.13 -22.88 12.82
CA LEU A 242 2.25 -23.97 12.36
C LEU A 242 1.94 -24.95 13.49
N ARG A 243 2.95 -25.31 14.30
CA ARG A 243 2.76 -26.19 15.47
C ARG A 243 1.82 -25.57 16.50
N GLU A 244 2.01 -24.29 16.80
CA GLU A 244 1.13 -23.53 17.68
C GLU A 244 -0.30 -23.46 17.13
N GLY A 245 -0.46 -23.15 15.84
CA GLY A 245 -1.78 -23.07 15.17
C GLY A 245 -2.55 -24.40 15.27
N MET A 246 -1.88 -25.53 15.01
CA MET A 246 -2.48 -26.87 15.16
C MET A 246 -2.84 -27.19 16.61
N THR A 247 -1.94 -26.88 17.55
CA THR A 247 -2.18 -27.10 18.98
C THR A 247 -3.38 -26.28 19.48
N ALA A 248 -3.42 -24.99 19.13
CA ALA A 248 -4.51 -24.09 19.49
C ALA A 248 -5.85 -24.54 18.89
N PHE A 249 -5.84 -25.00 17.63
CA PHE A 249 -7.03 -25.50 16.95
C PHE A 249 -7.66 -26.69 17.68
N PHE A 250 -6.85 -27.72 18.02
CA PHE A 250 -7.34 -28.89 18.75
C PHE A 250 -7.74 -28.57 20.20
N ALA A 251 -7.08 -27.57 20.82
CA ALA A 251 -7.42 -27.09 22.15
C ALA A 251 -8.60 -26.09 22.17
N LYS A 252 -9.16 -25.71 21.00
CA LYS A 252 -10.23 -24.71 20.83
C LYS A 252 -9.91 -23.37 21.51
N ARG A 253 -8.68 -22.91 21.40
CA ARG A 253 -8.23 -21.60 21.87
C ARG A 253 -7.65 -20.76 20.73
N GLU A 254 -7.54 -19.46 20.94
CA GLU A 254 -6.80 -18.59 20.02
C GLU A 254 -5.30 -18.95 20.01
N PRO A 255 -4.64 -18.97 18.83
CA PRO A 255 -3.22 -19.20 18.72
C PRO A 255 -2.41 -17.95 19.10
N ASP A 256 -1.21 -18.14 19.62
CA ASP A 256 -0.21 -17.11 19.89
C ASP A 256 0.99 -17.25 18.94
N PHE A 257 0.90 -16.60 17.79
CA PHE A 257 1.92 -16.67 16.76
C PHE A 257 3.09 -15.74 17.04
N CYS A 258 4.31 -16.23 16.88
CA CYS A 258 5.56 -15.49 17.13
C CYS A 258 6.36 -15.14 15.86
N GLY A 259 5.97 -15.65 14.69
CA GLY A 259 6.61 -15.32 13.41
C GLY A 259 7.90 -16.10 13.12
N ARG A 260 8.07 -17.26 13.69
CA ARG A 260 9.27 -18.09 13.52
C ARG A 260 8.97 -19.58 13.53
#